data_fde9d53ce958f0bcb7b622f710560d8b
#
_entry.id   fde9d53ce958f0bcb7b622f710560d8b
#
_cell.length_a   1.000
_cell.length_b   1.000
_cell.length_c   1.000
_cell.angle_alpha   90.00
_cell.angle_beta   90.00
_cell.angle_gamma   90.00
#
_symmetry.space_group_name_H-M   'P 1'
#
loop_
_entity.id
_entity.type
_entity.pdbx_description
1 polymer ?
#
loop_
_entity_poly.entity_id
_entity_poly.type
_entity_poly.pdbx_seq_one_letter_code
_entity_poly.pdbx_strand_id
1 'polypeptide(L)'
;VSTPRSTASSPGYAPYVSATEAAGTDSAGSPGTYNLAFVLSGDSGCTPKWDGTEAVSDSAVTSRISALKKNGGTIRVSFGGSSGKELAATCDNAAELATAYAEALDAAGSTAADFDIEGDELTDSASVGLRSRAIARLQEERPDLDVSFTLPVMPSGLDADGLALLESANTHDVQVSTVNLMTMNYGESYDGDMGDYAVTSAKAAHAQLRKVFGLSDAGAWRGMALTSMIGVNDVAGETFTLADAGRVRAFAERKGIAWVSMWSAVRDRPCGGASAAADASTVCSGVKQEKGAFARAFTG
;
A
#
# COMPACT_ATOMS: atom_id res chain seq x y z
N VAL A 1 9.89 1.00 42.03
CA VAL A 1 10.61 1.06 40.76
C VAL A 1 9.53 1.10 39.68
N SER A 2 9.24 2.29 39.14
CA SER A 2 8.25 2.48 38.08
C SER A 2 8.87 2.01 36.75
N THR A 3 8.32 0.97 36.17
CA THR A 3 8.63 0.59 34.79
C THR A 3 8.25 1.73 33.86
N PRO A 4 9.12 2.17 32.93
CA PRO A 4 8.75 3.16 31.94
C PRO A 4 7.62 2.56 31.06
N ARG A 5 6.47 3.23 31.04
CA ARG A 5 5.44 2.96 30.04
C ARG A 5 6.08 3.24 28.68
N SER A 6 6.31 2.20 27.90
CA SER A 6 6.62 2.35 26.49
C SER A 6 5.45 3.10 25.87
N THR A 7 5.66 4.35 25.53
CA THR A 7 4.72 5.11 24.70
C THR A 7 4.78 4.45 23.32
N ALA A 8 3.83 3.55 23.06
CA ALA A 8 3.61 3.08 21.70
C ALA A 8 3.36 4.34 20.86
N SER A 9 4.23 4.62 19.90
CA SER A 9 4.01 5.71 18.96
C SER A 9 2.73 5.39 18.17
N SER A 10 1.86 6.39 17.98
CA SER A 10 0.67 6.23 17.13
C SER A 10 1.10 5.75 15.75
N PRO A 11 0.32 4.85 15.12
CA PRO A 11 0.62 4.40 13.76
C PRO A 11 0.62 5.60 12.81
N GLY A 12 1.50 5.58 11.81
CA GLY A 12 1.48 6.55 10.73
C GLY A 12 0.16 6.46 9.94
N TYR A 13 -0.22 7.53 9.26
CA TYR A 13 -1.32 7.51 8.29
C TYR A 13 -0.76 7.78 6.91
N ALA A 14 -0.95 6.84 5.99
CA ALA A 14 -0.35 6.87 4.66
C ALA A 14 -1.39 6.41 3.59
N PRO A 15 -2.31 7.28 3.17
CA PRO A 15 -3.32 6.93 2.18
C PRO A 15 -2.71 6.73 0.79
N TYR A 16 -3.36 5.89 -0.03
CA TYR A 16 -3.11 5.86 -1.47
C TYR A 16 -3.73 7.08 -2.14
N VAL A 17 -2.92 7.75 -2.94
CA VAL A 17 -3.33 8.89 -3.77
C VAL A 17 -2.91 8.66 -5.22
N SER A 18 -3.72 9.12 -6.18
CA SER A 18 -3.38 9.03 -7.59
C SER A 18 -2.17 9.91 -7.92
N ALA A 19 -1.27 9.40 -8.75
CA ALA A 19 -0.16 10.19 -9.28
C ALA A 19 -0.61 11.24 -10.29
N THR A 20 -1.65 10.93 -11.06
CA THR A 20 -2.09 11.73 -12.22
C THR A 20 -3.28 12.63 -11.93
N GLU A 21 -4.10 12.30 -10.91
CA GLU A 21 -5.33 13.02 -10.60
C GLU A 21 -5.34 13.54 -9.17
N ALA A 22 -5.41 14.84 -8.98
CA ALA A 22 -5.56 15.47 -7.69
C ALA A 22 -7.00 15.35 -7.17
N ALA A 23 -7.15 15.09 -5.88
CA ALA A 23 -8.44 15.10 -5.20
C ALA A 23 -8.43 16.05 -4.01
N GLY A 24 -9.56 16.69 -3.76
CA GLY A 24 -9.70 17.59 -2.61
C GLY A 24 -9.67 16.89 -1.25
N THR A 25 -9.59 15.56 -1.23
CA THR A 25 -9.48 14.69 -0.05
C THR A 25 -8.06 14.13 0.17
N ASP A 26 -7.12 14.41 -0.74
CA ASP A 26 -5.77 13.85 -0.65
C ASP A 26 -5.09 14.12 0.70
N SER A 27 -5.22 15.34 1.20
CA SER A 27 -4.56 15.77 2.45
C SER A 27 -5.45 15.70 3.68
N ALA A 28 -6.65 15.13 3.56
CA ALA A 28 -7.51 14.91 4.72
C ALA A 28 -6.81 14.04 5.77
N GLY A 29 -6.97 14.37 7.04
CA GLY A 29 -6.29 13.68 8.14
C GLY A 29 -4.79 13.98 8.25
N SER A 30 -4.26 14.91 7.49
CA SER A 30 -2.83 15.32 7.52
C SER A 30 -1.87 14.13 7.41
N PRO A 31 -1.84 13.42 6.26
CA PRO A 31 -0.97 12.27 6.06
C PRO A 31 0.50 12.58 6.31
N GLY A 32 1.20 11.71 7.03
CA GLY A 32 2.66 11.81 7.18
C GLY A 32 3.41 11.30 5.95
N THR A 33 2.77 10.40 5.20
CA THR A 33 3.27 9.85 3.94
C THR A 33 2.09 9.66 2.98
N TYR A 34 2.35 9.87 1.69
CA TYR A 34 1.41 9.54 0.61
C TYR A 34 1.96 8.35 -0.16
N ASN A 35 1.16 7.30 -0.30
CA ASN A 35 1.45 6.20 -1.22
C ASN A 35 1.00 6.65 -2.62
N LEU A 36 1.96 7.05 -3.45
CA LEU A 36 1.70 7.61 -4.77
C LEU A 36 1.56 6.48 -5.79
N ALA A 37 0.36 6.26 -6.27
CA ALA A 37 -0.04 5.11 -7.08
C ALA A 37 -0.32 5.52 -8.52
N PHE A 38 0.12 4.79 -9.51
CA PHE A 38 1.10 3.71 -9.49
C PHE A 38 2.15 3.94 -10.58
N VAL A 39 3.36 3.44 -10.39
CA VAL A 39 4.32 3.29 -11.48
C VAL A 39 4.13 1.90 -12.09
N LEU A 40 3.95 1.87 -13.40
CA LEU A 40 3.78 0.68 -14.21
C LEU A 40 4.73 0.74 -15.40
N SER A 41 4.83 -0.37 -16.14
CA SER A 41 5.47 -0.40 -17.44
C SER A 41 4.67 0.41 -18.46
N GLY A 42 5.34 1.18 -19.29
CA GLY A 42 4.73 1.75 -20.49
C GLY A 42 4.47 0.70 -21.58
N ASP A 43 4.03 1.16 -22.73
CA ASP A 43 3.58 0.31 -23.86
C ASP A 43 4.64 -0.69 -24.36
N SER A 44 5.90 -0.47 -24.08
CA SER A 44 6.97 -1.37 -24.50
C SER A 44 8.15 -1.37 -23.53
N GLY A 45 8.52 -2.56 -23.09
CA GLY A 45 9.77 -2.81 -22.39
C GLY A 45 9.85 -2.27 -20.97
N CYS A 46 11.06 -1.93 -20.57
CA CYS A 46 11.43 -1.58 -19.20
C CYS A 46 11.39 -0.06 -18.95
N THR A 47 10.29 0.59 -19.33
CA THR A 47 10.13 2.05 -19.17
C THR A 47 9.11 2.36 -18.08
N PRO A 48 9.52 2.98 -16.96
CA PRO A 48 8.58 3.35 -15.89
C PRO A 48 7.70 4.52 -16.33
N LYS A 49 6.41 4.39 -16.09
CA LYS A 49 5.42 5.45 -16.34
C LYS A 49 4.40 5.52 -15.23
N TRP A 50 3.96 6.71 -14.88
CA TRP A 50 2.81 6.90 -14.02
C TRP A 50 1.54 6.38 -14.72
N ASP A 51 0.82 5.49 -14.05
CA ASP A 51 -0.37 4.81 -14.57
C ASP A 51 -0.16 4.11 -15.93
N GLY A 52 1.09 3.81 -16.26
CA GLY A 52 1.47 3.18 -17.53
C GLY A 52 1.46 4.12 -18.74
N THR A 53 1.11 5.38 -18.57
CA THR A 53 0.92 6.35 -19.66
C THR A 53 1.82 7.58 -19.57
N GLU A 54 1.91 8.22 -18.40
CA GLU A 54 2.63 9.48 -18.23
C GLU A 54 4.11 9.24 -17.93
N ALA A 55 4.99 9.98 -18.59
CA ALA A 55 6.43 9.91 -18.31
C ALA A 55 6.71 10.23 -16.83
N VAL A 56 7.70 9.58 -16.22
CA VAL A 56 8.07 9.87 -14.82
C VAL A 56 8.50 11.32 -14.62
N SER A 57 8.97 11.98 -15.68
CA SER A 57 9.34 13.40 -15.70
C SER A 57 8.19 14.35 -16.07
N ASP A 58 6.95 13.85 -16.21
CA ASP A 58 5.81 14.67 -16.56
C ASP A 58 5.64 15.86 -15.62
N SER A 59 5.45 17.06 -16.17
CA SER A 59 5.43 18.30 -15.40
C SER A 59 4.19 18.43 -14.51
N ALA A 60 3.05 17.89 -14.94
CA ALA A 60 1.82 17.91 -14.14
C ALA A 60 1.97 16.99 -12.92
N VAL A 61 2.54 15.81 -13.10
CA VAL A 61 2.82 14.87 -12.00
C VAL A 61 3.88 15.44 -11.06
N THR A 62 4.94 16.05 -11.58
CA THR A 62 5.98 16.71 -10.77
C THR A 62 5.39 17.85 -9.93
N SER A 63 4.51 18.66 -10.50
CA SER A 63 3.80 19.72 -9.78
C SER A 63 2.87 19.17 -8.70
N ARG A 64 2.18 18.07 -8.98
CA ARG A 64 1.33 17.37 -8.02
C ARG A 64 2.14 16.83 -6.83
N ILE A 65 3.28 16.19 -7.09
CA ILE A 65 4.19 15.72 -6.05
C ILE A 65 4.65 16.87 -5.16
N SER A 66 5.03 17.99 -5.75
CA SER A 66 5.42 19.18 -5.01
C SER A 66 4.30 19.72 -4.13
N ALA A 67 3.06 19.72 -4.62
CA ALA A 67 1.88 20.14 -3.85
C ALA A 67 1.62 19.20 -2.66
N LEU A 68 1.73 17.89 -2.85
CA LEU A 68 1.59 16.89 -1.76
C LEU A 68 2.66 17.10 -0.68
N LYS A 69 3.91 17.32 -1.07
CA LYS A 69 5.02 17.59 -0.13
C LYS A 69 4.82 18.90 0.66
N LYS A 70 4.24 19.92 0.06
CA LYS A 70 3.91 21.18 0.75
C LYS A 70 2.88 21.00 1.87
N ASN A 71 2.06 19.95 1.81
CA ASN A 71 1.12 19.60 2.86
C ASN A 71 1.77 18.89 4.05
N GLY A 72 3.10 18.73 4.06
CA GLY A 72 3.87 18.19 5.17
C GLY A 72 4.12 16.68 5.11
N GLY A 73 3.62 15.99 4.09
CA GLY A 73 3.85 14.56 3.89
C GLY A 73 5.08 14.25 3.04
N THR A 74 5.61 13.06 3.21
CA THR A 74 6.61 12.47 2.31
C THR A 74 5.93 11.63 1.24
N ILE A 75 6.66 11.31 0.17
CA ILE A 75 6.17 10.45 -0.91
C ILE A 75 6.77 9.05 -0.77
N ARG A 76 5.92 8.04 -0.81
CA ARG A 76 6.30 6.66 -1.09
C ARG A 76 5.80 6.32 -2.48
N VAL A 77 6.70 5.99 -3.40
CA VAL A 77 6.31 5.57 -4.75
C VAL A 77 5.81 4.14 -4.71
N SER A 78 4.59 3.91 -5.20
CA SER A 78 4.01 2.57 -5.29
C SER A 78 4.08 2.05 -6.72
N PHE A 79 4.67 0.86 -6.87
CA PHE A 79 4.86 0.14 -8.12
C PHE A 79 3.88 -1.01 -8.20
N GLY A 80 3.17 -1.16 -9.31
CA GLY A 80 2.25 -2.27 -9.53
C GLY A 80 0.78 -1.89 -9.41
N GLY A 81 0.06 -2.55 -8.53
CA GLY A 81 -1.39 -2.41 -8.37
C GLY A 81 -2.18 -3.50 -9.10
N SER A 82 -3.52 -3.37 -9.10
CA SER A 82 -4.43 -4.40 -9.62
C SER A 82 -4.52 -4.48 -11.14
N SER A 83 -4.00 -3.52 -11.87
CA SER A 83 -4.09 -3.43 -13.32
C SER A 83 -2.78 -2.99 -13.96
N GLY A 84 -2.64 -3.21 -15.26
CA GLY A 84 -1.40 -2.93 -15.99
C GLY A 84 -0.32 -3.98 -15.76
N LYS A 85 0.92 -3.64 -16.12
CA LYS A 85 2.09 -4.50 -15.95
C LYS A 85 3.10 -3.83 -15.02
N GLU A 86 3.43 -4.49 -13.94
CA GLU A 86 4.55 -4.06 -13.10
C GLU A 86 5.87 -4.31 -13.85
N LEU A 87 6.85 -3.43 -13.64
CA LEU A 87 8.09 -3.41 -14.41
C LEU A 87 8.86 -4.74 -14.42
N ALA A 88 8.80 -5.53 -13.35
CA ALA A 88 9.45 -6.83 -13.29
C ALA A 88 8.87 -7.86 -14.29
N ALA A 89 7.64 -7.64 -14.76
CA ALA A 89 7.03 -8.47 -15.79
C ALA A 89 7.48 -8.12 -17.21
N THR A 90 8.18 -7.01 -17.40
CA THR A 90 8.53 -6.45 -18.72
C THR A 90 10.02 -6.15 -18.90
N CYS A 91 10.78 -6.00 -17.84
CA CYS A 91 12.22 -5.80 -17.89
C CYS A 91 12.96 -7.13 -18.08
N ASP A 92 14.02 -7.14 -18.87
CA ASP A 92 14.75 -8.36 -19.22
C ASP A 92 15.72 -8.82 -18.13
N ASN A 93 16.24 -7.91 -17.33
CA ASN A 93 17.24 -8.23 -16.32
C ASN A 93 17.17 -7.31 -15.09
N ALA A 94 17.81 -7.73 -14.00
CA ALA A 94 17.77 -7.02 -12.73
C ALA A 94 18.44 -5.63 -12.77
N ALA A 95 19.46 -5.43 -13.61
CA ALA A 95 20.14 -4.14 -13.72
C ALA A 95 19.24 -3.08 -14.38
N GLU A 96 18.56 -3.44 -15.46
CA GLU A 96 17.60 -2.56 -16.13
C GLU A 96 16.40 -2.27 -15.23
N LEU A 97 15.89 -3.29 -14.55
CA LEU A 97 14.77 -3.13 -13.60
C LEU A 97 15.14 -2.19 -12.44
N ALA A 98 16.33 -2.36 -11.86
CA ALA A 98 16.81 -1.46 -10.79
C ALA A 98 16.94 -0.01 -11.30
N THR A 99 17.42 0.20 -12.52
CA THR A 99 17.49 1.52 -13.14
C THR A 99 16.10 2.13 -13.31
N ALA A 100 15.13 1.35 -13.78
CA ALA A 100 13.75 1.82 -13.95
C ALA A 100 13.10 2.22 -12.61
N TYR A 101 13.31 1.43 -11.57
CA TYR A 101 12.86 1.79 -10.22
C TYR A 101 13.53 3.07 -9.71
N ALA A 102 14.85 3.21 -9.92
CA ALA A 102 15.60 4.40 -9.55
C ALA A 102 15.09 5.66 -10.25
N GLU A 103 14.80 5.57 -11.55
CA GLU A 103 14.26 6.71 -12.32
C GLU A 103 12.95 7.24 -11.74
N ALA A 104 12.03 6.34 -11.39
CA ALA A 104 10.75 6.74 -10.78
C ALA A 104 10.95 7.36 -9.39
N LEU A 105 11.81 6.78 -8.57
CA LEU A 105 12.14 7.31 -7.24
C LEU A 105 12.79 8.69 -7.31
N ASP A 106 13.73 8.88 -8.24
CA ASP A 106 14.42 10.17 -8.45
C ASP A 106 13.44 11.23 -8.94
N ALA A 107 12.57 10.90 -9.89
CA ALA A 107 11.54 11.82 -10.39
C ALA A 107 10.59 12.28 -9.28
N ALA A 108 10.27 11.41 -8.34
CA ALA A 108 9.43 11.74 -7.18
C ALA A 108 10.22 12.38 -6.02
N GLY A 109 11.55 12.36 -6.06
CA GLY A 109 12.39 12.78 -4.95
C GLY A 109 12.09 11.95 -3.69
N SER A 110 11.98 10.62 -3.85
CA SER A 110 11.55 9.69 -2.80
C SER A 110 12.66 8.72 -2.41
N THR A 111 12.74 8.42 -1.10
CA THR A 111 13.57 7.38 -0.52
C THR A 111 12.74 6.19 -0.01
N ALA A 112 11.49 6.10 -0.41
CA ALA A 112 10.58 5.02 -0.04
C ALA A 112 9.89 4.43 -1.26
N ALA A 113 9.97 3.11 -1.40
CA ALA A 113 9.33 2.34 -2.46
C ALA A 113 8.34 1.34 -1.85
N ASP A 114 7.15 1.28 -2.41
CA ASP A 114 6.16 0.26 -2.13
C ASP A 114 5.96 -0.59 -3.39
N PHE A 115 5.91 -1.90 -3.23
CA PHE A 115 5.67 -2.84 -4.33
C PHE A 115 4.33 -3.53 -4.06
N ASP A 116 3.31 -3.09 -4.77
CA ASP A 116 1.95 -3.60 -4.71
C ASP A 116 1.79 -4.70 -5.76
N ILE A 117 1.96 -5.94 -5.32
CA ILE A 117 2.08 -7.10 -6.21
C ILE A 117 0.86 -8.00 -6.04
N GLU A 118 0.10 -8.09 -7.11
CA GLU A 118 -1.20 -8.75 -7.17
C GLU A 118 -1.34 -9.62 -8.42
N GLY A 119 -2.30 -10.54 -8.41
CA GLY A 119 -2.68 -11.29 -9.60
C GLY A 119 -1.53 -12.06 -10.23
N ASP A 120 -1.39 -11.93 -11.54
CA ASP A 120 -0.39 -12.67 -12.33
C ASP A 120 1.04 -12.33 -11.94
N GLU A 121 1.33 -11.08 -11.56
CA GLU A 121 2.65 -10.65 -11.11
C GLU A 121 3.06 -11.29 -9.77
N LEU A 122 2.09 -11.69 -8.95
CA LEU A 122 2.33 -12.39 -7.70
C LEU A 122 2.58 -13.89 -7.93
N THR A 123 1.89 -14.50 -8.87
CA THR A 123 1.99 -15.93 -9.18
C THR A 123 3.18 -16.27 -10.09
N ASP A 124 3.71 -15.29 -10.84
CA ASP A 124 4.87 -15.47 -11.71
C ASP A 124 6.19 -15.44 -10.93
N SER A 125 6.71 -16.61 -10.61
CA SER A 125 7.96 -16.76 -9.85
C SER A 125 9.18 -16.13 -10.52
N ALA A 126 9.19 -16.02 -11.85
CA ALA A 126 10.29 -15.40 -12.59
C ALA A 126 10.35 -13.89 -12.33
N SER A 127 9.22 -13.19 -12.41
CA SER A 127 9.14 -11.76 -12.11
C SER A 127 9.36 -11.47 -10.62
N VAL A 128 8.88 -12.33 -9.73
CA VAL A 128 9.13 -12.25 -8.29
C VAL A 128 10.62 -12.31 -7.98
N GLY A 129 11.34 -13.28 -8.54
CA GLY A 129 12.80 -13.39 -8.36
C GLY A 129 13.57 -12.25 -8.99
N LEU A 130 13.15 -11.78 -10.17
CA LEU A 130 13.78 -10.64 -10.85
C LEU A 130 13.64 -9.36 -10.02
N ARG A 131 12.44 -9.11 -9.50
CA ARG A 131 12.16 -7.96 -8.62
C ARG A 131 13.02 -7.99 -7.37
N SER A 132 13.12 -9.13 -6.71
CA SER A 132 13.96 -9.27 -5.50
C SER A 132 15.42 -8.93 -5.80
N ARG A 133 15.99 -9.44 -6.89
CA ARG A 133 17.37 -9.12 -7.29
C ARG A 133 17.57 -7.63 -7.62
N ALA A 134 16.60 -7.03 -8.30
CA ALA A 134 16.65 -5.61 -8.64
C ALA A 134 16.57 -4.71 -7.39
N ILE A 135 15.68 -5.02 -6.46
CA ILE A 135 15.56 -4.27 -5.21
C ILE A 135 16.82 -4.40 -4.35
N ALA A 136 17.39 -5.61 -4.23
CA ALA A 136 18.63 -5.82 -3.50
C ALA A 136 19.76 -4.96 -4.08
N ARG A 137 19.91 -4.96 -5.40
CA ARG A 137 20.89 -4.10 -6.10
C ARG A 137 20.63 -2.61 -5.85
N LEU A 138 19.36 -2.20 -5.89
CA LEU A 138 18.98 -0.81 -5.64
C LEU A 138 19.31 -0.39 -4.21
N GLN A 139 19.12 -1.26 -3.22
CA GLN A 139 19.46 -0.99 -1.83
C GLN A 139 20.98 -0.96 -1.56
N GLU A 140 21.78 -1.70 -2.31
CA GLU A 140 23.26 -1.56 -2.26
C GLU A 140 23.71 -0.16 -2.68
N GLU A 141 23.06 0.41 -3.71
CA GLU A 141 23.33 1.76 -4.20
C GLU A 141 22.69 2.85 -3.33
N ARG A 142 21.58 2.52 -2.63
CA ARG A 142 20.76 3.42 -1.81
C ARG A 142 20.46 2.76 -0.45
N PRO A 143 21.43 2.76 0.50
CA PRO A 143 21.30 2.02 1.77
C PRO A 143 20.15 2.49 2.66
N ASP A 144 19.67 3.71 2.46
CA ASP A 144 18.54 4.34 3.19
C ASP A 144 17.19 4.18 2.47
N LEU A 145 17.14 3.41 1.38
CA LEU A 145 15.88 3.13 0.70
C LEU A 145 14.97 2.26 1.58
N ASP A 146 13.83 2.82 1.94
CA ASP A 146 12.76 2.11 2.64
C ASP A 146 11.94 1.30 1.63
N VAL A 147 11.77 0.00 1.88
CA VAL A 147 11.05 -0.92 1.00
C VAL A 147 9.88 -1.54 1.74
N SER A 148 8.70 -1.41 1.17
CA SER A 148 7.51 -2.14 1.59
C SER A 148 6.95 -2.99 0.45
N PHE A 149 6.33 -4.11 0.81
CA PHE A 149 5.49 -4.90 -0.08
C PHE A 149 4.04 -4.79 0.35
N THR A 150 3.17 -4.50 -0.61
CA THR A 150 1.71 -4.52 -0.42
C THR A 150 1.17 -5.78 -1.09
N LEU A 151 0.51 -6.62 -0.31
CA LEU A 151 0.10 -7.96 -0.72
C LEU A 151 -1.36 -8.24 -0.36
N PRO A 152 -2.09 -8.99 -1.19
CA PRO A 152 -3.38 -9.55 -0.83
C PRO A 152 -3.27 -10.40 0.43
N VAL A 153 -4.27 -10.32 1.28
CA VAL A 153 -4.38 -11.11 2.51
C VAL A 153 -5.79 -11.64 2.68
N MET A 154 -5.92 -12.79 3.32
CA MET A 154 -7.19 -13.36 3.74
C MET A 154 -7.28 -13.34 5.27
N PRO A 155 -8.47 -13.53 5.87
CA PRO A 155 -8.56 -13.77 7.32
C PRO A 155 -7.72 -14.94 7.82
N SER A 156 -7.37 -15.88 6.93
CA SER A 156 -6.42 -16.98 7.19
C SER A 156 -4.94 -16.59 7.06
N GLY A 157 -4.64 -15.38 6.60
CA GLY A 157 -3.28 -14.87 6.37
C GLY A 157 -2.92 -14.69 4.90
N LEU A 158 -1.64 -14.47 4.64
CA LEU A 158 -1.06 -14.46 3.29
C LEU A 158 -1.16 -15.86 2.67
N ASP A 159 -1.43 -15.90 1.37
CA ASP A 159 -1.41 -17.15 0.62
C ASP A 159 0.03 -17.64 0.33
N ALA A 160 0.14 -18.79 -0.34
CA ALA A 160 1.42 -19.39 -0.67
C ALA A 160 2.27 -18.48 -1.57
N ASP A 161 1.67 -17.77 -2.50
CA ASP A 161 2.37 -16.88 -3.43
C ASP A 161 2.89 -15.63 -2.72
N GLY A 162 2.10 -15.03 -1.84
CA GLY A 162 2.53 -13.93 -0.98
C GLY A 162 3.71 -14.32 -0.09
N LEU A 163 3.65 -15.50 0.53
CA LEU A 163 4.76 -16.02 1.32
C LEU A 163 6.01 -16.30 0.48
N ALA A 164 5.84 -16.89 -0.71
CA ALA A 164 6.94 -17.15 -1.64
C ALA A 164 7.64 -15.85 -2.09
N LEU A 165 6.89 -14.77 -2.31
CA LEU A 165 7.45 -13.46 -2.62
C LEU A 165 8.33 -12.95 -1.46
N LEU A 166 7.87 -13.04 -0.23
CA LEU A 166 8.65 -12.62 0.94
C LEU A 166 9.88 -13.50 1.16
N GLU A 167 9.77 -14.81 0.93
CA GLU A 167 10.91 -15.73 0.98
C GLU A 167 11.94 -15.43 -0.12
N SER A 168 11.47 -15.03 -1.32
CA SER A 168 12.35 -14.56 -2.38
C SER A 168 13.12 -13.30 -1.99
N ALA A 169 12.45 -12.35 -1.34
CA ALA A 169 13.10 -11.16 -0.81
C ALA A 169 14.21 -11.51 0.20
N ASN A 170 13.95 -12.43 1.12
CA ASN A 170 14.96 -12.93 2.06
C ASN A 170 16.13 -13.61 1.35
N THR A 171 15.85 -14.47 0.38
CA THR A 171 16.89 -15.20 -0.38
C THR A 171 17.84 -14.27 -1.10
N HIS A 172 17.38 -13.09 -1.52
CA HIS A 172 18.18 -12.11 -2.24
C HIS A 172 18.63 -10.93 -1.36
N ASP A 173 18.56 -11.06 -0.05
CA ASP A 173 19.01 -10.05 0.93
C ASP A 173 18.30 -8.70 0.82
N VAL A 174 17.06 -8.68 0.33
CA VAL A 174 16.23 -7.47 0.37
C VAL A 174 15.86 -7.13 1.81
N GLN A 175 16.15 -5.89 2.21
CA GLN A 175 15.75 -5.37 3.52
C GLN A 175 14.31 -4.85 3.42
N VAL A 176 13.35 -5.64 3.87
CA VAL A 176 11.92 -5.30 3.89
C VAL A 176 11.60 -4.60 5.20
N SER A 177 11.23 -3.33 5.14
CA SER A 177 10.83 -2.56 6.31
C SER A 177 9.42 -2.90 6.78
N THR A 178 8.50 -3.10 5.83
CA THR A 178 7.08 -3.27 6.14
C THR A 178 6.40 -4.16 5.11
N VAL A 179 5.50 -5.00 5.59
CA VAL A 179 4.52 -5.71 4.77
C VAL A 179 3.16 -5.07 5.01
N ASN A 180 2.61 -4.44 3.98
CA ASN A 180 1.31 -3.79 3.99
C ASN A 180 0.25 -4.78 3.51
N LEU A 181 -0.72 -5.06 4.35
CA LEU A 181 -1.77 -6.04 4.05
C LEU A 181 -2.98 -5.36 3.42
N MET A 182 -3.42 -5.89 2.28
CA MET A 182 -4.66 -5.47 1.62
C MET A 182 -5.85 -6.14 2.30
N THR A 183 -6.39 -5.52 3.33
CA THR A 183 -7.54 -6.02 4.10
C THR A 183 -8.85 -5.66 3.42
N MET A 184 -9.07 -6.23 2.24
CA MET A 184 -10.18 -5.96 1.32
C MET A 184 -10.37 -7.11 0.34
N ASN A 185 -11.53 -7.16 -0.33
CA ASN A 185 -11.79 -8.02 -1.49
C ASN A 185 -11.49 -9.52 -1.23
N TYR A 186 -11.99 -10.04 -0.12
CA TYR A 186 -11.75 -11.43 0.30
C TYR A 186 -12.56 -12.46 -0.50
N GLY A 187 -13.70 -12.06 -1.05
CA GLY A 187 -14.63 -12.89 -1.78
C GLY A 187 -16.08 -12.78 -1.26
N GLU A 188 -17.05 -13.11 -2.10
CA GLU A 188 -18.49 -12.92 -1.80
C GLU A 188 -19.01 -13.66 -0.57
N SER A 189 -18.27 -14.68 -0.09
CA SER A 189 -18.62 -15.39 1.14
C SER A 189 -18.23 -14.63 2.43
N TYR A 190 -17.48 -13.53 2.29
CA TYR A 190 -17.07 -12.67 3.41
C TYR A 190 -17.96 -11.43 3.50
N ASP A 191 -19.20 -11.64 3.89
CA ASP A 191 -20.25 -10.61 3.98
C ASP A 191 -20.46 -10.06 5.41
N GLY A 192 -19.54 -10.38 6.32
CA GLY A 192 -19.57 -9.94 7.71
C GLY A 192 -18.89 -8.59 7.94
N ASP A 193 -18.44 -8.39 9.17
CA ASP A 193 -17.79 -7.16 9.61
C ASP A 193 -16.37 -7.04 9.06
N MET A 194 -16.14 -6.05 8.21
CA MET A 194 -14.84 -5.85 7.54
C MET A 194 -13.74 -5.41 8.50
N GLY A 195 -14.09 -4.73 9.58
CA GLY A 195 -13.13 -4.38 10.63
C GLY A 195 -12.64 -5.62 11.38
N ASP A 196 -13.52 -6.58 11.65
CA ASP A 196 -13.15 -7.86 12.26
C ASP A 196 -12.29 -8.70 11.31
N TYR A 197 -12.61 -8.73 10.03
CA TYR A 197 -11.78 -9.42 9.03
C TYR A 197 -10.39 -8.82 8.93
N ALA A 198 -10.26 -7.48 8.96
CA ALA A 198 -8.96 -6.81 8.95
C ALA A 198 -8.11 -7.20 10.17
N VAL A 199 -8.69 -7.21 11.37
CA VAL A 199 -8.01 -7.62 12.60
C VAL A 199 -7.60 -9.10 12.56
N THR A 200 -8.48 -9.96 12.09
CA THR A 200 -8.22 -11.41 11.96
C THR A 200 -7.10 -11.66 10.94
N SER A 201 -7.14 -11.00 9.78
CA SER A 201 -6.10 -11.07 8.76
C SER A 201 -4.74 -10.62 9.31
N ALA A 202 -4.70 -9.51 10.04
CA ALA A 202 -3.48 -8.98 10.66
C ALA A 202 -2.87 -9.97 11.67
N LYS A 203 -3.68 -10.61 12.50
CA LYS A 203 -3.22 -11.62 13.46
C LYS A 203 -2.65 -12.86 12.78
N ALA A 204 -3.30 -13.34 11.73
CA ALA A 204 -2.82 -14.48 10.96
C ALA A 204 -1.50 -14.16 10.24
N ALA A 205 -1.43 -13.02 9.56
CA ALA A 205 -0.21 -12.57 8.89
C ALA A 205 0.94 -12.29 9.88
N HIS A 206 0.65 -11.77 11.08
CA HIS A 206 1.65 -11.56 12.12
C HIS A 206 2.42 -12.83 12.45
N ALA A 207 1.71 -13.96 12.63
CA ALA A 207 2.35 -15.26 12.89
C ALA A 207 3.25 -15.70 11.72
N GLN A 208 2.81 -15.44 10.48
CA GLN A 208 3.58 -15.74 9.27
C GLN A 208 4.83 -14.87 9.15
N LEU A 209 4.72 -13.55 9.38
CA LEU A 209 5.85 -12.62 9.31
C LEU A 209 6.92 -12.92 10.36
N ARG A 210 6.51 -13.32 11.56
CA ARG A 210 7.46 -13.79 12.58
C ARG A 210 8.30 -14.95 12.08
N LYS A 211 7.68 -15.90 11.40
CA LYS A 211 8.35 -17.08 10.86
C LYS A 211 9.24 -16.74 9.66
N VAL A 212 8.72 -15.99 8.69
CA VAL A 212 9.45 -15.67 7.45
C VAL A 212 10.69 -14.83 7.74
N PHE A 213 10.57 -13.82 8.60
CA PHE A 213 11.65 -12.87 8.88
C PHE A 213 12.39 -13.12 10.21
N GLY A 214 12.02 -14.15 10.96
CA GLY A 214 12.64 -14.42 12.26
C GLY A 214 12.42 -13.32 13.30
N LEU A 215 11.25 -12.64 13.26
CA LEU A 215 10.97 -11.47 14.08
C LEU A 215 10.45 -11.84 15.47
N SER A 216 10.72 -10.96 16.44
CA SER A 216 10.02 -10.96 17.72
C SER A 216 8.53 -10.64 17.54
N ASP A 217 7.73 -10.89 18.58
CA ASP A 217 6.30 -10.51 18.57
C ASP A 217 6.11 -9.03 18.24
N ALA A 218 6.76 -8.15 18.98
CA ALA A 218 6.69 -6.72 18.74
C ALA A 218 7.30 -6.29 17.41
N GLY A 219 8.37 -6.94 16.95
CA GLY A 219 9.01 -6.68 15.66
C GLY A 219 8.09 -6.94 14.49
N ALA A 220 7.34 -8.04 14.52
CA ALA A 220 6.38 -8.39 13.47
C ALA A 220 5.20 -7.40 13.41
N TRP A 221 4.73 -6.88 14.54
CA TRP A 221 3.72 -5.81 14.53
C TRP A 221 4.27 -4.51 13.95
N ARG A 222 5.49 -4.10 14.33
CA ARG A 222 6.14 -2.89 13.77
C ARG A 222 6.47 -3.02 12.29
N GLY A 223 6.66 -4.24 11.79
CA GLY A 223 6.89 -4.54 10.38
C GLY A 223 5.62 -4.73 9.55
N MET A 224 4.46 -4.37 10.07
CA MET A 224 3.16 -4.53 9.40
C MET A 224 2.48 -3.18 9.18
N ALA A 225 1.75 -3.07 8.08
CA ALA A 225 0.78 -2.02 7.84
C ALA A 225 -0.54 -2.61 7.34
N LEU A 226 -1.61 -1.84 7.42
CA LEU A 226 -2.95 -2.26 7.01
C LEU A 226 -3.54 -1.24 6.05
N THR A 227 -3.99 -1.69 4.90
CA THR A 227 -4.72 -0.90 3.92
C THR A 227 -6.10 -1.48 3.70
N SER A 228 -7.14 -0.71 3.97
CA SER A 228 -8.53 -1.10 3.73
C SER A 228 -9.12 -0.34 2.54
N MET A 229 -10.01 -0.99 1.78
CA MET A 229 -10.83 -0.31 0.79
C MET A 229 -12.04 0.29 1.51
N ILE A 230 -12.08 1.62 1.60
CA ILE A 230 -13.11 2.33 2.35
C ILE A 230 -14.47 2.28 1.64
N GLY A 231 -15.54 2.14 2.42
CA GLY A 231 -16.89 2.05 1.89
C GLY A 231 -17.17 0.73 1.17
N VAL A 232 -17.94 0.81 0.10
CA VAL A 232 -18.29 -0.35 -0.74
C VAL A 232 -17.05 -0.84 -1.47
N ASN A 233 -16.75 -2.13 -1.31
CA ASN A 233 -15.60 -2.77 -1.97
C ASN A 233 -15.96 -3.28 -3.37
N ASP A 234 -14.95 -3.67 -4.16
CA ASP A 234 -15.17 -4.22 -5.50
C ASP A 234 -15.89 -5.57 -5.47
N VAL A 235 -15.69 -6.32 -4.39
CA VAL A 235 -16.39 -7.60 -4.17
C VAL A 235 -17.75 -7.34 -3.53
N ALA A 236 -18.78 -7.93 -4.12
CA ALA A 236 -20.16 -7.80 -3.64
C ALA A 236 -20.30 -8.31 -2.19
N GLY A 237 -21.02 -7.55 -1.37
CA GLY A 237 -21.25 -7.87 0.04
C GLY A 237 -20.22 -7.31 1.00
N GLU A 238 -19.08 -6.85 0.53
CA GLU A 238 -18.05 -6.24 1.36
C GLU A 238 -18.24 -4.72 1.46
N THR A 239 -18.46 -4.22 2.68
CA THR A 239 -18.54 -2.77 2.96
C THR A 239 -17.75 -2.45 4.21
N PHE A 240 -16.74 -1.60 4.06
CA PHE A 240 -15.91 -1.11 5.16
C PHE A 240 -16.47 0.22 5.66
N THR A 241 -16.91 0.25 6.92
CA THR A 241 -17.60 1.39 7.52
C THR A 241 -16.65 2.35 8.24
N LEU A 242 -17.15 3.54 8.60
CA LEU A 242 -16.41 4.47 9.47
C LEU A 242 -16.07 3.86 10.84
N ALA A 243 -16.98 3.04 11.39
CA ALA A 243 -16.73 2.32 12.63
C ALA A 243 -15.58 1.30 12.48
N ASP A 244 -15.50 0.64 11.33
CA ASP A 244 -14.41 -0.29 11.01
C ASP A 244 -13.06 0.45 10.96
N ALA A 245 -13.02 1.63 10.37
CA ALA A 245 -11.81 2.47 10.34
C ALA A 245 -11.33 2.83 11.75
N GLY A 246 -12.22 3.22 12.64
CA GLY A 246 -11.91 3.47 14.05
C GLY A 246 -11.40 2.22 14.77
N ARG A 247 -11.98 1.06 14.49
CA ARG A 247 -11.55 -0.23 15.06
C ARG A 247 -10.16 -0.65 14.58
N VAL A 248 -9.90 -0.54 13.29
CA VAL A 248 -8.59 -0.84 12.70
C VAL A 248 -7.52 0.08 13.27
N ARG A 249 -7.81 1.38 13.37
CA ARG A 249 -6.89 2.33 14.01
C ARG A 249 -6.58 1.96 15.45
N ALA A 250 -7.60 1.72 16.27
CA ALA A 250 -7.42 1.36 17.68
C ALA A 250 -6.61 0.05 17.84
N PHE A 251 -6.84 -0.92 16.97
CA PHE A 251 -6.05 -2.14 16.92
C PHE A 251 -4.58 -1.86 16.56
N ALA A 252 -4.34 -1.05 15.52
CA ALA A 252 -2.99 -0.67 15.09
C ALA A 252 -2.21 0.06 16.21
N GLU A 253 -2.85 0.96 16.93
CA GLU A 253 -2.27 1.63 18.09
C GLU A 253 -1.86 0.64 19.19
N ARG A 254 -2.77 -0.27 19.56
CA ARG A 254 -2.50 -1.26 20.61
C ARG A 254 -1.36 -2.20 20.26
N LYS A 255 -1.19 -2.54 18.99
CA LYS A 255 -0.18 -3.48 18.51
C LYS A 255 1.13 -2.82 18.11
N GLY A 256 1.15 -1.52 17.89
CA GLY A 256 2.32 -0.79 17.41
C GLY A 256 2.59 -1.06 15.93
N ILE A 257 1.53 -1.18 15.12
CA ILE A 257 1.58 -1.33 13.65
C ILE A 257 2.18 -0.07 13.04
N ALA A 258 2.98 -0.21 11.98
CA ALA A 258 3.74 0.87 11.39
C ALA A 258 2.87 2.00 10.85
N TRP A 259 1.87 1.68 10.04
CA TRP A 259 0.88 2.65 9.55
C TRP A 259 -0.45 2.00 9.24
N VAL A 260 -1.46 2.85 9.14
CA VAL A 260 -2.76 2.54 8.53
C VAL A 260 -2.92 3.33 7.25
N SER A 261 -3.60 2.74 6.28
CA SER A 261 -3.79 3.27 4.95
C SER A 261 -5.20 2.99 4.45
N MET A 262 -5.59 3.65 3.36
CA MET A 262 -6.83 3.35 2.67
C MET A 262 -6.66 3.37 1.15
N TRP A 263 -7.43 2.55 0.47
CA TRP A 263 -7.74 2.66 -0.92
C TRP A 263 -9.10 3.35 -1.06
N SER A 264 -9.21 4.58 -1.47
CA SER A 264 -8.15 5.55 -1.73
C SER A 264 -8.63 6.93 -1.30
N ALA A 265 -7.75 7.90 -1.21
CA ALA A 265 -8.08 9.24 -0.73
C ALA A 265 -9.18 9.91 -1.58
N VAL A 266 -9.20 9.71 -2.89
CA VAL A 266 -10.25 10.25 -3.78
C VAL A 266 -11.64 9.72 -3.45
N ARG A 267 -11.72 8.50 -2.91
CA ARG A 267 -12.99 7.86 -2.54
C ARG A 267 -13.53 8.31 -1.19
N ASP A 268 -12.77 9.07 -0.40
CA ASP A 268 -13.19 9.50 0.94
C ASP A 268 -14.20 10.66 0.88
N ARG A 269 -15.31 10.40 0.20
CA ARG A 269 -16.44 11.31 0.03
C ARG A 269 -17.74 10.57 -0.28
N PRO A 270 -18.91 11.17 0.00
CA PRO A 270 -20.18 10.57 -0.39
C PRO A 270 -20.34 10.53 -1.91
N CYS A 271 -21.02 9.52 -2.42
CA CYS A 271 -21.45 9.48 -3.82
C CYS A 271 -22.64 10.42 -4.03
N GLY A 272 -22.67 11.11 -5.18
CA GLY A 272 -23.77 12.01 -5.56
C GLY A 272 -24.72 11.37 -6.58
N GLY A 273 -26.04 11.57 -6.39
CA GLY A 273 -27.04 11.27 -7.39
C GLY A 273 -27.37 9.80 -7.64
N ALA A 274 -28.04 9.52 -8.77
CA ALA A 274 -28.57 8.20 -9.14
C ALA A 274 -27.49 7.19 -9.61
N SER A 275 -26.27 7.63 -9.87
CA SER A 275 -25.12 6.79 -10.31
C SER A 275 -24.24 6.36 -9.14
N ALA A 276 -24.66 6.60 -7.90
CA ALA A 276 -23.88 6.40 -6.69
C ALA A 276 -23.21 5.02 -6.58
N ALA A 277 -23.90 3.95 -6.99
CA ALA A 277 -23.38 2.59 -6.89
C ALA A 277 -22.27 2.28 -7.93
N ALA A 278 -22.37 2.86 -9.13
CA ALA A 278 -21.39 2.67 -10.19
C ALA A 278 -20.08 3.43 -9.93
N ASP A 279 -20.17 4.57 -9.22
CA ASP A 279 -19.02 5.43 -8.91
C ASP A 279 -18.32 5.03 -7.60
N ALA A 280 -18.93 4.17 -6.78
CA ALA A 280 -18.42 3.80 -5.46
C ALA A 280 -17.04 3.12 -5.51
N SER A 281 -16.75 2.35 -6.57
CA SER A 281 -15.46 1.66 -6.71
C SER A 281 -14.29 2.59 -7.08
N THR A 282 -14.55 3.76 -7.64
CA THR A 282 -13.50 4.62 -8.22
C THR A 282 -13.37 5.99 -7.57
N VAL A 283 -14.46 6.71 -7.38
CA VAL A 283 -14.41 8.15 -7.03
C VAL A 283 -15.16 8.53 -5.75
N CYS A 284 -15.85 7.61 -5.10
CA CYS A 284 -16.59 7.84 -3.86
C CYS A 284 -16.72 6.54 -3.05
N SER A 285 -17.12 6.62 -1.80
CA SER A 285 -17.13 5.44 -0.92
C SER A 285 -18.40 4.58 -1.01
N GLY A 286 -19.50 5.14 -1.50
CA GLY A 286 -20.78 4.45 -1.52
C GLY A 286 -21.51 4.35 -0.16
N VAL A 287 -20.94 4.91 0.89
CA VAL A 287 -21.55 4.96 2.22
C VAL A 287 -21.92 6.39 2.60
N LYS A 288 -22.84 6.54 3.55
CA LYS A 288 -23.20 7.85 4.09
C LYS A 288 -22.08 8.39 4.95
N GLN A 289 -21.49 9.49 4.53
CA GLN A 289 -20.38 10.14 5.23
C GLN A 289 -20.29 11.62 4.88
N GLU A 290 -19.48 12.34 5.63
CA GLU A 290 -18.93 13.63 5.23
C GLU A 290 -17.61 13.43 4.46
N LYS A 291 -17.25 14.40 3.63
CA LYS A 291 -15.97 14.43 2.92
C LYS A 291 -14.80 14.35 3.92
N GLY A 292 -13.87 13.42 3.72
CA GLY A 292 -12.71 13.22 4.59
C GLY A 292 -13.01 12.47 5.89
N ALA A 293 -14.18 11.88 6.03
CA ALA A 293 -14.58 11.21 7.28
C ALA A 293 -13.75 9.96 7.58
N PHE A 294 -13.36 9.17 6.56
CA PHE A 294 -12.49 8.01 6.77
C PHE A 294 -11.08 8.42 7.19
N ALA A 295 -10.52 9.46 6.56
CA ALA A 295 -9.22 9.99 6.97
C ALA A 295 -9.22 10.41 8.44
N ARG A 296 -10.28 11.11 8.90
CA ARG A 296 -10.43 11.46 10.32
C ARG A 296 -10.58 10.23 11.21
N ALA A 297 -11.31 9.22 10.78
CA ALA A 297 -11.47 7.97 11.54
C ALA A 297 -10.15 7.20 11.69
N PHE A 298 -9.28 7.22 10.68
CA PHE A 298 -7.96 6.60 10.73
C PHE A 298 -6.93 7.41 11.52
N THR A 299 -7.14 8.71 11.71
CA THR A 299 -6.17 9.59 12.41
C THR A 299 -6.60 9.97 13.81
N GLY A 300 -7.88 9.96 14.12
CA GLY A 300 -8.49 10.21 15.43
C GLY A 300 -8.87 11.63 15.70
#